data_feb5b63c29456900534606d24ffafc57
#
_entry.id   feb5b63c29456900534606d24ffafc57
#
_cell.length_a   1.000
_cell.length_b   1.000
_cell.length_c   1.000
_cell.angle_alpha   90.00
_cell.angle_beta   90.00
_cell.angle_gamma   90.00
#
_symmetry.space_group_name_H-M   'P 1'
#
loop_
_entity.id
_entity.type
_entity.pdbx_description
1 polymer ?
#
loop_
_entity_poly.entity_id
_entity_poly.type
_entity_poly.pdbx_seq_one_letter_code
_entity_poly.pdbx_strand_id
1 'polypeptide(L)'
;MRFTAQTVFTLAGEPIEGGYVDVAPDGTVLEVGKADPPVEEGIICPGFVNAHCHVELSYMKGLFRKGTGMAGFIDQINELRDTSSMETKVAALREAMDSMWESGVQAMADISNCADSFEVKASHPMYTRSFLEVFGANPAECDAVMAYVTELQEKAVSYGLDAAPTPHSCYTMSPQLVTASSAAGLRSGFLSFHSEESDQEEEMMRYGRGPMWDNRVRNGIPTPPVTGTSSLEYFLQRVTEAVPAPVPGNVLLVHECCLTPEGAALARKVLRHPYIAVCPLSNLFIHNTLPPIPVMRESGIPICVGTDSLSSNDQLSMIAEIECLRKAFDLPLQEVLTWACLNGARFLGLESRLGTIEPGKRPGLVRILPGDVSSVNPGEAPSSVIPSERSESSVSHSIRLC
;
A
#
# COMPACT_ATOMS: atom_id res chain seq x y z
N MET A 1 27.78 14.59 5.38
CA MET A 1 28.11 13.94 4.09
C MET A 1 27.36 14.67 3.01
N ARG A 2 27.99 14.84 1.82
CA ARG A 2 27.34 15.47 0.66
C ARG A 2 27.07 14.42 -0.41
N PHE A 3 25.83 14.40 -0.90
CA PHE A 3 25.39 13.60 -2.04
C PHE A 3 24.99 14.55 -3.17
N THR A 4 25.45 14.30 -4.38
CA THR A 4 25.11 15.07 -5.59
C THR A 4 24.33 14.21 -6.56
N ALA A 5 23.51 14.80 -7.43
CA ALA A 5 22.80 14.09 -8.49
C ALA A 5 22.50 15.01 -9.68
N GLN A 6 22.22 14.41 -10.83
CA GLN A 6 21.75 15.15 -12.01
C GLN A 6 20.46 15.93 -11.70
N THR A 7 19.56 15.34 -10.88
CA THR A 7 18.35 16.00 -10.39
C THR A 7 18.06 15.59 -8.95
N VAL A 8 17.72 16.55 -8.09
CA VAL A 8 17.24 16.30 -6.73
C VAL A 8 15.76 16.66 -6.64
N PHE A 9 14.90 15.67 -6.42
CA PHE A 9 13.49 15.85 -6.13
C PHE A 9 13.29 16.02 -4.62
N THR A 10 13.21 17.25 -4.16
CA THR A 10 12.99 17.51 -2.73
C THR A 10 11.56 17.20 -2.28
N LEU A 11 10.60 17.20 -3.19
CA LEU A 11 9.16 17.14 -2.98
C LEU A 11 8.60 18.24 -2.04
N ALA A 12 9.43 19.23 -1.73
CA ALA A 12 9.04 20.47 -1.02
C ALA A 12 8.92 21.66 -1.99
N GLY A 13 9.34 21.48 -3.26
CA GLY A 13 9.33 22.49 -4.30
C GLY A 13 9.71 21.90 -5.65
N GLU A 14 10.16 22.76 -6.56
CA GLU A 14 10.63 22.33 -7.89
C GLU A 14 11.90 21.48 -7.79
N PRO A 15 12.11 20.52 -8.72
CA PRO A 15 13.34 19.74 -8.79
C PRO A 15 14.57 20.63 -9.00
N ILE A 16 15.68 20.24 -8.39
CA ILE A 16 16.97 20.97 -8.51
C ILE A 16 17.87 20.23 -9.48
N GLU A 17 18.03 20.80 -10.66
CA GLU A 17 18.98 20.30 -11.67
C GLU A 17 20.42 20.51 -11.22
N GLY A 18 21.24 19.43 -11.26
CA GLY A 18 22.60 19.46 -10.75
C GLY A 18 22.62 19.77 -9.25
N GLY A 19 21.81 19.05 -8.48
CA GLY A 19 21.60 19.34 -7.07
C GLY A 19 22.53 18.59 -6.12
N TYR A 20 22.56 19.06 -4.86
CA TYR A 20 23.18 18.34 -3.75
C TYR A 20 22.28 18.32 -2.52
N VAL A 21 22.53 17.34 -1.65
CA VAL A 21 21.96 17.23 -0.30
C VAL A 21 23.09 16.98 0.69
N ASP A 22 23.22 17.87 1.65
CA ASP A 22 24.11 17.69 2.80
C ASP A 22 23.36 17.07 3.97
N VAL A 23 23.89 15.99 4.51
CA VAL A 23 23.32 15.30 5.69
C VAL A 23 24.33 15.14 6.82
N ALA A 24 23.85 15.23 8.04
CA ALA A 24 24.60 14.89 9.25
C ALA A 24 24.81 13.36 9.34
N PRO A 25 25.72 12.88 10.21
CA PRO A 25 25.97 11.45 10.39
C PRO A 25 24.73 10.64 10.79
N ASP A 26 23.73 11.26 11.38
CA ASP A 26 22.48 10.63 11.80
C ASP A 26 21.38 10.67 10.72
N GLY A 27 21.71 11.14 9.49
CA GLY A 27 20.78 11.25 8.37
C GLY A 27 19.94 12.53 8.36
N THR A 28 20.16 13.47 9.30
CA THR A 28 19.45 14.75 9.29
C THR A 28 19.92 15.61 8.13
N VAL A 29 18.99 16.10 7.30
CA VAL A 29 19.26 17.02 6.22
C VAL A 29 19.76 18.36 6.81
N LEU A 30 20.92 18.81 6.39
CA LEU A 30 21.53 20.08 6.80
C LEU A 30 21.24 21.18 5.78
N GLU A 31 21.42 20.87 4.51
CA GLU A 31 21.28 21.83 3.42
C GLU A 31 20.95 21.11 2.10
N VAL A 32 20.23 21.79 1.23
CA VAL A 32 19.92 21.35 -0.13
C VAL A 32 20.19 22.53 -1.06
N GLY A 33 20.82 22.28 -2.20
CA GLY A 33 21.13 23.34 -3.14
C GLY A 33 21.64 22.84 -4.48
N LYS A 34 22.13 23.78 -5.28
CA LYS A 34 22.75 23.51 -6.59
C LYS A 34 24.22 23.19 -6.39
N ALA A 35 24.70 22.09 -6.96
CA ALA A 35 26.09 21.68 -6.88
C ALA A 35 26.92 22.28 -8.05
N ASP A 36 28.24 22.43 -7.85
CA ASP A 36 29.17 22.65 -8.93
C ASP A 36 29.46 21.33 -9.66
N PRO A 37 29.54 21.33 -11.00
CA PRO A 37 29.89 20.11 -11.76
C PRO A 37 31.30 19.61 -11.44
N PRO A 38 31.58 18.29 -11.55
CA PRO A 38 30.65 17.25 -11.97
C PRO A 38 29.73 16.78 -10.82
N VAL A 39 28.51 16.35 -11.16
CA VAL A 39 27.58 15.69 -10.26
C VAL A 39 27.47 14.20 -10.60
N GLU A 40 27.07 13.40 -9.61
CA GLU A 40 26.85 11.96 -9.80
C GLU A 40 25.62 11.69 -10.66
N GLU A 41 25.62 10.54 -11.34
CA GLU A 41 24.53 10.11 -12.21
C GLU A 41 23.26 9.77 -11.40
N GLY A 42 22.11 9.90 -12.06
CA GLY A 42 20.80 9.57 -11.51
C GLY A 42 20.13 10.71 -10.78
N ILE A 43 19.09 10.37 -10.09
CA ILE A 43 18.29 11.31 -9.28
C ILE A 43 18.36 10.97 -7.82
N ILE A 44 18.18 11.98 -6.96
CA ILE A 44 17.98 11.78 -5.52
C ILE A 44 16.55 12.19 -5.17
N CYS A 45 15.87 11.37 -4.37
CA CYS A 45 14.56 11.66 -3.79
C CYS A 45 14.51 11.28 -2.30
N PRO A 46 13.47 11.68 -1.54
CA PRO A 46 13.26 11.16 -0.19
C PRO A 46 13.07 9.66 -0.20
N GLY A 47 13.30 9.00 0.92
CA GLY A 47 12.98 7.60 1.12
C GLY A 47 11.49 7.32 0.92
N PHE A 48 11.21 6.12 0.43
CA PHE A 48 9.86 5.67 0.14
C PHE A 48 9.07 5.35 1.41
N VAL A 49 7.75 5.49 1.32
CA VAL A 49 6.80 5.00 2.30
C VAL A 49 5.88 4.00 1.62
N ASN A 50 6.02 2.72 1.97
CA ASN A 50 5.14 1.66 1.47
C ASN A 50 3.79 1.74 2.19
N ALA A 51 2.79 2.31 1.53
CA ALA A 51 1.52 2.63 2.16
C ALA A 51 0.60 1.42 2.37
N HIS A 52 0.92 0.26 1.80
CA HIS A 52 0.17 -0.98 1.98
C HIS A 52 1.05 -2.19 1.68
N CYS A 53 1.21 -3.06 2.67
CA CYS A 53 2.01 -4.28 2.56
C CYS A 53 1.46 -5.35 3.51
N HIS A 54 1.61 -6.64 3.13
CA HIS A 54 1.38 -7.79 4.01
C HIS A 54 2.69 -8.57 4.16
N VAL A 55 3.64 -8.01 4.91
CA VAL A 55 4.98 -8.59 4.99
C VAL A 55 4.98 -10.00 5.61
N GLU A 56 3.97 -10.33 6.45
CA GLU A 56 3.81 -11.65 7.03
C GLU A 56 3.56 -12.76 6.00
N LEU A 57 3.11 -12.41 4.78
CA LEU A 57 2.87 -13.35 3.67
C LEU A 57 4.10 -13.53 2.75
N SER A 58 5.27 -13.00 3.13
CA SER A 58 6.48 -13.05 2.28
C SER A 58 6.96 -14.46 1.95
N TYR A 59 6.66 -15.45 2.81
CA TYR A 59 6.99 -16.86 2.56
C TYR A 59 6.20 -17.48 1.40
N MET A 60 5.18 -16.80 0.91
CA MET A 60 4.34 -17.27 -0.21
C MET A 60 4.86 -16.84 -1.58
N LYS A 61 6.01 -16.16 -1.65
CA LYS A 61 6.61 -15.71 -2.90
C LYS A 61 6.71 -16.81 -3.95
N GLY A 62 6.15 -16.56 -5.13
CA GLY A 62 6.24 -17.47 -6.27
C GLY A 62 5.36 -18.71 -6.20
N LEU A 63 4.50 -18.86 -5.18
CA LEU A 63 3.62 -20.01 -5.04
C LEU A 63 2.30 -19.86 -5.81
N PHE A 64 1.91 -18.64 -6.17
CA PHE A 64 0.61 -18.31 -6.73
C PHE A 64 0.62 -18.24 -8.26
N ARG A 65 -0.47 -18.69 -8.87
CA ARG A 65 -0.74 -18.51 -10.29
C ARG A 65 -1.36 -17.12 -10.52
N LYS A 66 -0.87 -16.41 -11.52
CA LYS A 66 -1.33 -15.09 -11.93
C LYS A 66 -2.64 -15.17 -12.73
N GLY A 67 -3.40 -14.07 -12.75
CA GLY A 67 -4.57 -13.91 -13.59
C GLY A 67 -5.76 -14.80 -13.24
N THR A 68 -5.87 -15.23 -11.98
CA THR A 68 -6.95 -16.13 -11.54
C THR A 68 -8.21 -15.37 -11.11
N GLY A 69 -8.16 -14.06 -11.06
CA GLY A 69 -9.18 -13.22 -10.44
C GLY A 69 -9.23 -13.41 -8.92
N MET A 70 -10.03 -12.60 -8.23
CA MET A 70 -10.09 -12.61 -6.77
C MET A 70 -10.56 -13.95 -6.19
N ALA A 71 -11.59 -14.56 -6.79
CA ALA A 71 -12.08 -15.86 -6.30
C ALA A 71 -11.00 -16.95 -6.36
N GLY A 72 -10.25 -17.01 -7.47
CA GLY A 72 -9.15 -17.97 -7.62
C GLY A 72 -7.94 -17.64 -6.76
N PHE A 73 -7.68 -16.38 -6.48
CA PHE A 73 -6.64 -15.95 -5.54
C PHE A 73 -6.98 -16.37 -4.10
N ILE A 74 -8.22 -16.17 -3.66
CA ILE A 74 -8.71 -16.60 -2.33
C ILE A 74 -8.60 -18.13 -2.18
N ASP A 75 -8.96 -18.90 -3.21
CA ASP A 75 -8.80 -20.36 -3.18
C ASP A 75 -7.34 -20.76 -2.93
N GLN A 76 -6.37 -20.10 -3.61
CA GLN A 76 -4.94 -20.34 -3.42
C GLN A 76 -4.45 -19.93 -2.03
N ILE A 77 -4.90 -18.79 -1.48
CA ILE A 77 -4.60 -18.39 -0.10
C ILE A 77 -5.04 -19.48 0.88
N ASN A 78 -6.27 -19.98 0.75
CA ASN A 78 -6.81 -21.01 1.65
C ASN A 78 -6.05 -22.33 1.55
N GLU A 79 -5.55 -22.69 0.36
CA GLU A 79 -4.79 -23.92 0.11
C GLU A 79 -3.36 -23.83 0.65
N LEU A 80 -2.71 -22.66 0.56
CA LEU A 80 -1.25 -22.52 0.74
C LEU A 80 -0.85 -21.88 2.09
N ARG A 81 -1.76 -21.19 2.77
CA ARG A 81 -1.45 -20.37 3.95
C ARG A 81 -0.72 -21.09 5.07
N ASP A 82 -1.05 -22.37 5.32
CA ASP A 82 -0.53 -23.13 6.47
C ASP A 82 0.49 -24.20 6.06
N THR A 83 1.08 -24.09 4.87
CA THR A 83 1.99 -25.11 4.32
C THR A 83 3.45 -24.93 4.74
N SER A 84 3.83 -23.79 5.34
CA SER A 84 5.22 -23.46 5.68
C SER A 84 5.49 -23.51 7.19
N SER A 85 6.72 -23.89 7.57
CA SER A 85 7.15 -23.84 8.96
C SER A 85 7.31 -22.40 9.46
N MET A 86 7.23 -22.18 10.76
CA MET A 86 7.46 -20.87 11.37
C MET A 86 8.85 -20.31 11.05
N GLU A 87 9.86 -21.18 11.04
CA GLU A 87 11.23 -20.78 10.67
C GLU A 87 11.29 -20.22 9.24
N THR A 88 10.63 -20.87 8.27
CA THR A 88 10.54 -20.41 6.89
C THR A 88 9.80 -19.06 6.82
N LYS A 89 8.68 -18.92 7.54
CA LYS A 89 7.91 -17.67 7.58
C LYS A 89 8.76 -16.50 8.10
N VAL A 90 9.43 -16.67 9.22
CA VAL A 90 10.28 -15.63 9.85
C VAL A 90 11.49 -15.29 8.98
N ALA A 91 12.13 -16.28 8.34
CA ALA A 91 13.25 -16.02 7.45
C ALA A 91 12.83 -15.20 6.22
N ALA A 92 11.75 -15.56 5.55
CA ALA A 92 11.22 -14.85 4.40
C ALA A 92 10.76 -13.41 4.75
N LEU A 93 10.15 -13.25 5.93
CA LEU A 93 9.73 -11.94 6.43
C LEU A 93 10.94 -11.03 6.68
N ARG A 94 12.01 -11.53 7.29
CA ARG A 94 13.24 -10.77 7.53
C ARG A 94 13.89 -10.35 6.22
N GLU A 95 14.06 -11.29 5.28
CA GLU A 95 14.59 -11.01 3.95
C GLU A 95 13.78 -9.93 3.22
N ALA A 96 12.45 -9.99 3.28
CA ALA A 96 11.58 -9.02 2.66
C ALA A 96 11.74 -7.61 3.28
N MET A 97 11.82 -7.52 4.61
CA MET A 97 12.03 -6.24 5.30
C MET A 97 13.42 -5.66 5.01
N ASP A 98 14.46 -6.48 5.05
CA ASP A 98 15.83 -6.06 4.73
C ASP A 98 15.91 -5.55 3.29
N SER A 99 15.33 -6.27 2.32
CA SER A 99 15.29 -5.86 0.91
C SER A 99 14.56 -4.54 0.69
N MET A 100 13.41 -4.33 1.33
CA MET A 100 12.70 -3.05 1.27
C MET A 100 13.53 -1.91 1.87
N TRP A 101 14.19 -2.15 2.99
CA TRP A 101 15.05 -1.16 3.63
C TRP A 101 16.25 -0.78 2.77
N GLU A 102 16.93 -1.73 2.20
CA GLU A 102 18.07 -1.53 1.30
C GLU A 102 17.66 -0.78 0.02
N SER A 103 16.47 -1.02 -0.48
CA SER A 103 15.90 -0.28 -1.62
C SER A 103 15.39 1.12 -1.28
N GLY A 104 15.44 1.54 0.00
CA GLY A 104 15.14 2.90 0.43
C GLY A 104 13.78 3.11 1.08
N VAL A 105 13.02 2.07 1.42
CA VAL A 105 11.77 2.22 2.19
C VAL A 105 12.11 2.62 3.63
N GLN A 106 11.52 3.73 4.10
CA GLN A 106 11.75 4.28 5.44
C GLN A 106 10.64 3.92 6.42
N ALA A 107 9.44 3.73 5.89
CA ALA A 107 8.26 3.39 6.66
C ALA A 107 7.31 2.51 5.85
N MET A 108 6.56 1.64 6.54
CA MET A 108 5.47 0.91 5.91
C MET A 108 4.21 0.89 6.77
N ALA A 109 3.06 0.90 6.10
CA ALA A 109 1.77 0.56 6.65
C ALA A 109 1.54 -0.93 6.37
N ASP A 110 1.74 -1.75 7.38
CA ASP A 110 1.73 -3.20 7.24
C ASP A 110 0.46 -3.82 7.82
N ILE A 111 -0.11 -4.75 7.11
CA ILE A 111 -1.27 -5.53 7.53
C ILE A 111 -0.78 -6.79 8.25
N SER A 112 -1.32 -7.05 9.43
CA SER A 112 -0.97 -8.23 10.24
C SER A 112 -2.21 -8.92 10.78
N ASN A 113 -2.28 -10.23 10.59
CA ASN A 113 -3.36 -11.06 11.12
C ASN A 113 -2.92 -11.88 12.36
N CYS A 114 -1.62 -11.92 12.64
CA CYS A 114 -1.02 -12.69 13.73
C CYS A 114 0.22 -11.98 14.30
N ALA A 115 0.88 -12.59 15.28
CA ALA A 115 2.05 -12.03 15.95
C ALA A 115 3.40 -12.46 15.33
N ASP A 116 3.40 -13.24 14.25
CA ASP A 116 4.62 -13.86 13.70
C ASP A 116 5.69 -12.85 13.26
N SER A 117 5.24 -11.64 12.87
CA SER A 117 6.10 -10.55 12.40
C SER A 117 6.61 -9.61 13.48
N PHE A 118 6.08 -9.65 14.71
CA PHE A 118 6.28 -8.59 15.70
C PHE A 118 7.73 -8.47 16.17
N GLU A 119 8.42 -9.59 16.45
CA GLU A 119 9.81 -9.57 16.87
C GLU A 119 10.74 -8.97 15.80
N VAL A 120 10.53 -9.34 14.54
CA VAL A 120 11.33 -8.83 13.43
C VAL A 120 11.08 -7.34 13.23
N LYS A 121 9.82 -6.90 13.21
CA LYS A 121 9.45 -5.49 13.09
C LYS A 121 10.03 -4.64 14.24
N ALA A 122 9.95 -5.12 15.47
CA ALA A 122 10.45 -4.40 16.65
C ALA A 122 11.97 -4.21 16.64
N SER A 123 12.70 -5.13 16.02
CA SER A 123 14.17 -5.07 15.90
C SER A 123 14.67 -4.37 14.63
N HIS A 124 13.76 -4.05 13.68
CA HIS A 124 14.12 -3.48 12.39
C HIS A 124 14.13 -1.94 12.42
N PRO A 125 15.06 -1.25 11.73
CA PRO A 125 15.15 0.22 11.74
C PRO A 125 14.01 0.92 10.96
N MET A 126 13.35 0.23 10.02
CA MET A 126 12.22 0.77 9.27
C MET A 126 11.01 0.95 10.19
N TYR A 127 10.45 2.16 10.21
CA TYR A 127 9.20 2.39 10.95
C TYR A 127 8.07 1.53 10.36
N THR A 128 7.36 0.83 11.23
CA THR A 128 6.19 0.03 10.84
C THR A 128 5.00 0.41 11.68
N ARG A 129 3.90 0.85 11.02
CA ARG A 129 2.58 0.85 11.61
C ARG A 129 1.88 -0.44 11.24
N SER A 130 1.53 -1.25 12.25
CA SER A 130 0.82 -2.52 12.05
C SER A 130 -0.68 -2.32 12.15
N PHE A 131 -1.38 -2.47 11.04
CA PHE A 131 -2.83 -2.57 10.99
C PHE A 131 -3.22 -4.02 11.29
N LEU A 132 -3.74 -4.25 12.51
CA LEU A 132 -4.14 -5.59 12.97
C LEU A 132 -5.49 -5.93 12.36
N GLU A 133 -5.43 -6.60 11.23
CA GLU A 133 -6.58 -6.82 10.39
C GLU A 133 -7.46 -7.95 10.91
N VAL A 134 -8.76 -7.70 10.91
CA VAL A 134 -9.77 -8.68 11.31
C VAL A 134 -10.67 -9.06 10.15
N PHE A 135 -11.07 -10.31 10.13
CA PHE A 135 -12.07 -10.86 9.23
C PHE A 135 -12.92 -11.89 9.95
N GLY A 136 -14.15 -12.10 9.47
CA GLY A 136 -15.12 -13.03 10.04
C GLY A 136 -16.52 -12.71 9.53
N ALA A 137 -17.09 -13.61 8.75
CA ALA A 137 -18.38 -13.41 8.10
C ALA A 137 -19.58 -13.78 9.00
N ASN A 138 -19.35 -14.53 10.08
CA ASN A 138 -20.38 -14.92 11.03
C ASN A 138 -20.60 -13.81 12.09
N PRO A 139 -21.77 -13.15 12.13
CA PRO A 139 -22.03 -12.10 13.11
C PRO A 139 -21.92 -12.56 14.58
N ALA A 140 -22.19 -13.82 14.85
CA ALA A 140 -22.12 -14.39 16.21
C ALA A 140 -20.69 -14.47 16.76
N GLU A 141 -19.68 -14.39 15.88
CA GLU A 141 -18.26 -14.46 16.25
C GLU A 141 -17.63 -13.07 16.46
N CYS A 142 -18.37 -11.99 16.24
CA CYS A 142 -17.85 -10.62 16.29
C CYS A 142 -17.12 -10.33 17.60
N ASP A 143 -17.71 -10.63 18.74
CA ASP A 143 -17.11 -10.37 20.06
C ASP A 143 -15.82 -11.18 20.27
N ALA A 144 -15.79 -12.44 19.83
CA ALA A 144 -14.59 -13.29 19.94
C ALA A 144 -13.45 -12.78 19.05
N VAL A 145 -13.76 -12.36 17.83
CA VAL A 145 -12.75 -11.76 16.90
C VAL A 145 -12.21 -10.45 17.46
N MET A 146 -13.09 -9.60 18.02
CA MET A 146 -12.66 -8.33 18.62
C MET A 146 -11.85 -8.55 19.91
N ALA A 147 -12.16 -9.57 20.71
CA ALA A 147 -11.33 -9.96 21.86
C ALA A 147 -9.93 -10.41 21.41
N TYR A 148 -9.84 -11.30 20.42
CA TYR A 148 -8.57 -11.75 19.85
C TYR A 148 -7.69 -10.59 19.35
N VAL A 149 -8.26 -9.67 18.56
CA VAL A 149 -7.47 -8.55 18.03
C VAL A 149 -7.04 -7.57 19.12
N THR A 150 -7.80 -7.46 20.21
CA THR A 150 -7.40 -6.66 21.38
C THR A 150 -6.18 -7.29 22.07
N GLU A 151 -6.18 -8.59 22.31
CA GLU A 151 -5.02 -9.32 22.85
C GLU A 151 -3.81 -9.21 21.91
N LEU A 152 -4.05 -9.30 20.59
CA LEU A 152 -3.00 -9.14 19.59
C LEU A 152 -2.40 -7.72 19.62
N GLN A 153 -3.23 -6.68 19.81
CA GLN A 153 -2.79 -5.30 19.97
C GLN A 153 -1.95 -5.13 21.24
N GLU A 154 -2.38 -5.66 22.38
CA GLU A 154 -1.63 -5.63 23.62
C GLU A 154 -0.26 -6.28 23.45
N LYS A 155 -0.22 -7.42 22.75
CA LYS A 155 1.03 -8.10 22.42
C LYS A 155 1.93 -7.25 21.52
N ALA A 156 1.41 -6.63 20.45
CA ALA A 156 2.17 -5.75 19.57
C ALA A 156 2.78 -4.56 20.35
N VAL A 157 1.97 -3.92 21.20
CA VAL A 157 2.42 -2.81 22.05
C VAL A 157 3.52 -3.26 23.03
N SER A 158 3.48 -4.50 23.55
CA SER A 158 4.55 -5.03 24.41
C SER A 158 5.90 -5.19 23.69
N TYR A 159 5.90 -5.29 22.35
CA TYR A 159 7.10 -5.22 21.50
C TYR A 159 7.51 -3.78 21.14
N GLY A 160 6.75 -2.77 21.58
CA GLY A 160 6.98 -1.36 21.24
C GLY A 160 6.48 -0.97 19.84
N LEU A 161 5.62 -1.78 19.23
CA LEU A 161 5.06 -1.51 17.89
C LEU A 161 3.90 -0.53 17.96
N ASP A 162 3.79 0.33 16.95
CA ASP A 162 2.59 1.12 16.68
C ASP A 162 1.57 0.21 15.98
N ALA A 163 0.50 -0.16 16.68
CA ALA A 163 -0.46 -1.15 16.20
C ALA A 163 -1.88 -0.82 16.63
N ALA A 164 -2.84 -1.03 15.74
CA ALA A 164 -4.28 -0.90 16.03
C ALA A 164 -5.11 -1.82 15.14
N PRO A 165 -6.32 -2.21 15.59
CA PRO A 165 -7.26 -2.97 14.77
C PRO A 165 -7.63 -2.24 13.48
N THR A 166 -7.91 -3.00 12.43
CA THR A 166 -8.50 -2.49 11.18
C THR A 166 -9.43 -3.53 10.56
N PRO A 167 -10.54 -3.13 9.87
CA PRO A 167 -11.34 -4.05 9.08
C PRO A 167 -10.57 -4.49 7.81
N HIS A 168 -10.78 -5.74 7.37
CA HIS A 168 -10.21 -6.23 6.11
C HIS A 168 -10.96 -5.69 4.89
N SER A 169 -12.15 -6.26 4.60
CA SER A 169 -12.97 -5.92 3.42
C SER A 169 -14.43 -6.24 3.66
N CYS A 170 -15.33 -5.69 2.85
CA CYS A 170 -16.76 -5.94 2.98
C CYS A 170 -17.14 -7.41 2.78
N TYR A 171 -16.47 -8.10 1.88
CA TYR A 171 -16.83 -9.46 1.51
C TYR A 171 -16.36 -10.53 2.51
N THR A 172 -15.42 -10.23 3.38
CA THR A 172 -14.90 -11.17 4.38
C THR A 172 -15.49 -10.98 5.77
N MET A 173 -16.30 -9.95 5.98
CA MET A 173 -16.72 -9.52 7.31
C MET A 173 -18.24 -9.44 7.46
N SER A 174 -18.72 -9.73 8.67
CA SER A 174 -20.09 -9.39 9.05
C SER A 174 -20.24 -7.86 9.21
N PRO A 175 -21.45 -7.29 9.01
CA PRO A 175 -21.70 -5.87 9.21
C PRO A 175 -21.26 -5.38 10.60
N GLN A 176 -21.52 -6.17 11.64
CA GLN A 176 -21.17 -5.88 13.03
C GLN A 176 -19.66 -5.78 13.22
N LEU A 177 -18.91 -6.69 12.60
CA LEU A 177 -17.45 -6.71 12.71
C LEU A 177 -16.81 -5.52 11.96
N VAL A 178 -17.33 -5.12 10.79
CA VAL A 178 -16.88 -3.90 10.10
C VAL A 178 -17.05 -2.68 11.00
N THR A 179 -18.24 -2.52 11.62
CA THR A 179 -18.53 -1.39 12.51
C THR A 179 -17.63 -1.40 13.75
N ALA A 180 -17.50 -2.56 14.44
CA ALA A 180 -16.72 -2.67 15.67
C ALA A 180 -15.22 -2.45 15.45
N SER A 181 -14.64 -3.06 14.42
CA SER A 181 -13.21 -2.92 14.09
C SER A 181 -12.86 -1.52 13.59
N SER A 182 -13.76 -0.89 12.82
CA SER A 182 -13.60 0.50 12.40
C SER A 182 -13.59 1.45 13.61
N ALA A 183 -14.52 1.27 14.56
CA ALA A 183 -14.52 2.05 15.80
C ALA A 183 -13.23 1.86 16.60
N ALA A 184 -12.73 0.62 16.68
CA ALA A 184 -11.49 0.32 17.39
C ALA A 184 -10.26 0.96 16.71
N GLY A 185 -10.14 0.84 15.39
CA GLY A 185 -9.03 1.40 14.62
C GLY A 185 -9.00 2.92 14.68
N LEU A 186 -10.15 3.58 14.48
CA LEU A 186 -10.26 5.03 14.49
C LEU A 186 -9.87 5.68 15.82
N ARG A 187 -9.90 4.95 16.95
CA ARG A 187 -9.35 5.46 18.22
C ARG A 187 -7.83 5.72 18.15
N SER A 188 -7.12 5.05 17.25
CA SER A 188 -5.70 5.32 16.99
C SER A 188 -5.46 6.50 16.05
N GLY A 189 -6.51 7.03 15.43
CA GLY A 189 -6.43 8.07 14.40
C GLY A 189 -6.21 7.55 12.98
N PHE A 190 -6.16 6.23 12.76
CA PHE A 190 -5.86 5.63 11.46
C PHE A 190 -6.75 4.43 11.19
N LEU A 191 -7.05 4.20 9.90
CA LEU A 191 -7.75 3.02 9.42
C LEU A 191 -7.22 2.62 8.04
N SER A 192 -7.17 1.33 7.74
CA SER A 192 -6.90 0.78 6.42
C SER A 192 -8.02 -0.19 6.05
N PHE A 193 -8.45 -0.18 4.80
CA PHE A 193 -9.56 -1.01 4.34
C PHE A 193 -9.40 -1.36 2.86
N HIS A 194 -9.45 -2.65 2.52
CA HIS A 194 -9.47 -3.13 1.14
C HIS A 194 -10.86 -2.87 0.55
N SER A 195 -10.91 -2.10 -0.51
CA SER A 195 -12.16 -1.61 -1.09
C SER A 195 -12.12 -1.60 -2.61
N GLU A 196 -13.20 -2.06 -3.22
CA GLU A 196 -13.38 -2.04 -4.68
C GLU A 196 -12.17 -2.61 -5.44
N GLU A 197 -11.58 -3.69 -4.91
CA GLU A 197 -10.36 -4.27 -5.46
C GLU A 197 -10.60 -4.91 -6.83
N SER A 198 -11.81 -5.43 -7.08
CA SER A 198 -12.14 -6.08 -8.35
C SER A 198 -13.60 -5.93 -8.74
N ASP A 199 -13.87 -6.10 -10.04
CA ASP A 199 -15.23 -6.25 -10.59
C ASP A 199 -15.99 -7.43 -9.98
N GLN A 200 -15.28 -8.51 -9.60
CA GLN A 200 -15.86 -9.66 -8.93
C GLN A 200 -16.38 -9.31 -7.52
N GLU A 201 -15.67 -8.45 -6.79
CA GLU A 201 -16.13 -7.91 -5.52
C GLU A 201 -17.37 -7.04 -5.71
N GLU A 202 -17.35 -6.12 -6.67
CA GLU A 202 -18.48 -5.26 -6.98
C GLU A 202 -19.72 -6.06 -7.40
N GLU A 203 -19.55 -7.10 -8.23
CA GLU A 203 -20.65 -7.95 -8.65
C GLU A 203 -21.28 -8.73 -7.47
N MET A 204 -20.41 -9.20 -6.54
CA MET A 204 -20.85 -9.88 -5.33
C MET A 204 -21.59 -8.93 -4.38
N MET A 205 -21.04 -7.73 -4.11
CA MET A 205 -21.61 -6.78 -3.14
C MET A 205 -22.91 -6.16 -3.67
N ARG A 206 -22.97 -5.80 -4.94
CA ARG A 206 -24.15 -5.16 -5.53
C ARG A 206 -25.28 -6.14 -5.82
N TYR A 207 -24.96 -7.33 -6.31
CA TYR A 207 -25.94 -8.22 -6.94
C TYR A 207 -26.04 -9.63 -6.33
N GLY A 208 -25.15 -10.00 -5.43
CA GLY A 208 -25.13 -11.33 -4.83
C GLY A 208 -24.89 -12.44 -5.85
N ARG A 209 -23.97 -12.25 -6.77
CA ARG A 209 -23.63 -13.19 -7.82
C ARG A 209 -22.15 -13.08 -8.23
N GLY A 210 -21.74 -13.91 -9.18
CA GLY A 210 -20.38 -13.90 -9.72
C GLY A 210 -19.42 -14.84 -9.02
N PRO A 211 -18.16 -14.92 -9.50
CA PRO A 211 -17.21 -15.94 -9.04
C PRO A 211 -16.93 -15.92 -7.53
N MET A 212 -16.84 -14.75 -6.91
CA MET A 212 -16.63 -14.62 -5.46
C MET A 212 -17.84 -15.06 -4.66
N TRP A 213 -19.05 -14.75 -5.11
CA TRP A 213 -20.29 -15.22 -4.48
C TRP A 213 -20.38 -16.73 -4.55
N ASP A 214 -20.18 -17.31 -5.73
CA ASP A 214 -20.25 -18.76 -5.97
C ASP A 214 -19.19 -19.50 -5.15
N ASN A 215 -17.99 -18.92 -5.00
CA ASN A 215 -16.91 -19.44 -4.15
C ASN A 215 -17.39 -19.57 -2.70
N ARG A 216 -17.99 -18.53 -2.13
CA ARG A 216 -18.49 -18.55 -0.75
C ARG A 216 -19.61 -19.56 -0.55
N VAL A 217 -20.59 -19.58 -1.45
CA VAL A 217 -21.70 -20.55 -1.40
C VAL A 217 -21.17 -21.99 -1.45
N ARG A 218 -20.24 -22.27 -2.40
CA ARG A 218 -19.61 -23.60 -2.55
C ARG A 218 -18.86 -24.04 -1.28
N ASN A 219 -18.21 -23.11 -0.60
CA ASN A 219 -17.40 -23.38 0.59
C ASN A 219 -18.20 -23.25 1.90
N GLY A 220 -19.52 -22.99 1.85
CA GLY A 220 -20.37 -22.84 3.03
C GLY A 220 -20.02 -21.61 3.89
N ILE A 221 -19.37 -20.60 3.30
CA ILE A 221 -18.98 -19.37 3.99
C ILE A 221 -20.16 -18.39 3.91
N PRO A 222 -20.57 -17.73 5.02
CA PRO A 222 -21.63 -16.74 4.97
C PRO A 222 -21.36 -15.65 3.94
N THR A 223 -22.35 -15.32 3.13
CA THR A 223 -22.27 -14.26 2.13
C THR A 223 -22.55 -12.88 2.77
N PRO A 224 -21.95 -11.80 2.28
CA PRO A 224 -22.32 -10.46 2.73
C PRO A 224 -23.75 -10.12 2.33
N PRO A 225 -24.37 -9.11 2.96
CA PRO A 225 -25.69 -8.65 2.55
C PRO A 225 -25.64 -8.04 1.15
N VAL A 226 -26.63 -8.37 0.32
CA VAL A 226 -26.78 -7.76 -1.03
C VAL A 226 -27.49 -6.42 -0.85
N THR A 227 -26.77 -5.33 -0.99
CA THR A 227 -27.29 -3.98 -0.72
C THR A 227 -27.63 -3.18 -1.96
N GLY A 228 -27.17 -3.61 -3.14
CA GLY A 228 -27.27 -2.84 -4.37
C GLY A 228 -26.25 -1.68 -4.47
N THR A 229 -25.41 -1.52 -3.46
CA THR A 229 -24.36 -0.48 -3.39
C THR A 229 -22.97 -1.06 -3.67
N SER A 230 -21.99 -0.20 -3.97
CA SER A 230 -20.61 -0.62 -4.10
C SER A 230 -20.00 -1.05 -2.77
N SER A 231 -18.87 -1.72 -2.82
CA SER A 231 -18.07 -2.07 -1.64
C SER A 231 -17.70 -0.83 -0.83
N LEU A 232 -17.23 0.24 -1.51
CA LEU A 232 -16.93 1.52 -0.88
C LEU A 232 -18.15 2.17 -0.22
N GLU A 233 -19.29 2.26 -0.93
CA GLU A 233 -20.52 2.84 -0.39
C GLU A 233 -20.98 2.07 0.86
N TYR A 234 -20.93 0.75 0.80
CA TYR A 234 -21.27 -0.10 1.95
C TYR A 234 -20.32 0.15 3.14
N PHE A 235 -19.01 0.19 2.91
CA PHE A 235 -18.04 0.52 3.96
C PHE A 235 -18.31 1.88 4.60
N LEU A 236 -18.55 2.91 3.78
CA LEU A 236 -18.83 4.26 4.27
C LEU A 236 -20.11 4.31 5.12
N GLN A 237 -21.12 3.51 4.81
CA GLN A 237 -22.28 3.35 5.66
C GLN A 237 -21.92 2.71 7.01
N ARG A 238 -21.16 1.60 7.01
CA ARG A 238 -20.78 0.89 8.24
C ARG A 238 -19.88 1.73 9.14
N VAL A 239 -18.90 2.46 8.56
CA VAL A 239 -18.02 3.30 9.37
C VAL A 239 -18.77 4.49 10.01
N THR A 240 -19.81 5.01 9.35
CA THR A 240 -20.64 6.09 9.93
C THR A 240 -21.56 5.61 11.05
N GLU A 241 -21.88 4.33 11.12
CA GLU A 241 -22.54 3.73 12.29
C GLU A 241 -21.59 3.62 13.48
N ALA A 242 -20.30 3.43 13.22
CA ALA A 242 -19.26 3.41 14.25
C ALA A 242 -18.96 4.82 14.79
N VAL A 243 -18.80 5.78 13.88
CA VAL A 243 -18.40 7.16 14.20
C VAL A 243 -19.13 8.13 13.24
N PRO A 244 -19.88 9.15 13.75
CA PRO A 244 -20.60 10.07 12.89
C PRO A 244 -19.70 10.81 11.89
N ALA A 245 -20.22 11.02 10.67
CA ALA A 245 -19.53 11.83 9.65
C ALA A 245 -19.45 13.32 10.02
N PRO A 246 -18.35 14.03 9.63
CA PRO A 246 -17.19 13.52 8.92
C PRO A 246 -16.31 12.66 9.84
N VAL A 247 -16.09 11.40 9.44
CA VAL A 247 -15.30 10.41 10.20
C VAL A 247 -13.88 10.94 10.39
N PRO A 248 -13.39 11.06 11.64
CA PRO A 248 -12.06 11.60 11.91
C PRO A 248 -10.96 10.59 11.61
N GLY A 249 -9.71 11.07 11.60
CA GLY A 249 -8.53 10.25 11.37
C GLY A 249 -8.21 10.08 9.88
N ASN A 250 -7.07 9.48 9.63
CA ASN A 250 -6.59 9.15 8.28
C ASN A 250 -7.14 7.77 7.89
N VAL A 251 -7.92 7.71 6.83
CA VAL A 251 -8.52 6.46 6.32
C VAL A 251 -7.93 6.13 4.96
N LEU A 252 -7.27 4.99 4.87
CA LEU A 252 -6.69 4.46 3.64
C LEU A 252 -7.67 3.50 2.98
N LEU A 253 -8.10 3.84 1.80
CA LEU A 253 -8.88 2.99 0.90
C LEU A 253 -7.89 2.31 -0.04
N VAL A 254 -7.78 0.99 0.07
CA VAL A 254 -6.76 0.22 -0.65
C VAL A 254 -7.34 -0.38 -1.91
N HIS A 255 -6.58 -0.32 -3.00
CA HIS A 255 -6.86 -0.74 -4.36
C HIS A 255 -7.77 0.19 -5.15
N GLU A 256 -9.06 0.29 -4.80
CA GLU A 256 -10.05 1.16 -5.48
C GLU A 256 -10.06 0.99 -7.01
N CYS A 257 -9.92 -0.24 -7.51
CA CYS A 257 -9.87 -0.54 -8.94
C CYS A 257 -11.19 -0.26 -9.67
N CYS A 258 -12.29 -0.21 -8.93
CA CYS A 258 -13.63 0.07 -9.45
C CYS A 258 -14.15 1.46 -9.06
N LEU A 259 -13.26 2.35 -8.56
CA LEU A 259 -13.64 3.68 -8.08
C LEU A 259 -14.34 4.51 -9.16
N THR A 260 -15.51 5.04 -8.81
CA THR A 260 -16.26 5.98 -9.64
C THR A 260 -16.10 7.42 -9.12
N PRO A 261 -16.38 8.45 -9.98
CA PRO A 261 -16.39 9.84 -9.51
C PRO A 261 -17.37 10.07 -8.35
N GLU A 262 -18.52 9.39 -8.36
CA GLU A 262 -19.55 9.45 -7.32
C GLU A 262 -19.07 8.83 -6.02
N GLY A 263 -18.43 7.66 -6.10
CA GLY A 263 -17.81 6.99 -4.93
C GLY A 263 -16.73 7.85 -4.28
N ALA A 264 -15.84 8.43 -5.10
CA ALA A 264 -14.81 9.35 -4.63
C ALA A 264 -15.40 10.60 -3.96
N ALA A 265 -16.44 11.19 -4.54
CA ALA A 265 -17.14 12.33 -3.95
C ALA A 265 -17.80 11.98 -2.61
N LEU A 266 -18.38 10.77 -2.50
CA LEU A 266 -18.96 10.26 -1.27
C LEU A 266 -17.87 10.03 -0.20
N ALA A 267 -16.75 9.42 -0.55
CA ALA A 267 -15.62 9.23 0.37
C ALA A 267 -15.12 10.56 0.95
N ARG A 268 -14.93 11.58 0.11
CA ARG A 268 -14.56 12.93 0.56
C ARG A 268 -15.60 13.61 1.45
N LYS A 269 -16.87 13.31 1.26
CA LYS A 269 -17.96 13.85 2.09
C LYS A 269 -18.01 13.17 3.46
N VAL A 270 -17.77 11.86 3.50
CA VAL A 270 -17.92 11.04 4.71
C VAL A 270 -16.65 11.02 5.55
N LEU A 271 -15.48 10.93 4.93
CA LEU A 271 -14.19 10.83 5.60
C LEU A 271 -13.52 12.20 5.66
N ARG A 272 -12.95 12.55 6.83
CA ARG A 272 -12.25 13.84 6.99
C ARG A 272 -10.93 13.87 6.23
N HIS A 273 -10.17 12.80 6.27
CA HIS A 273 -8.87 12.66 5.62
C HIS A 273 -8.80 11.30 4.90
N PRO A 274 -9.49 11.13 3.75
CA PRO A 274 -9.34 9.95 2.92
C PRO A 274 -7.99 9.94 2.20
N TYR A 275 -7.40 8.76 2.04
CA TYR A 275 -6.25 8.46 1.19
C TYR A 275 -6.59 7.23 0.35
N ILE A 276 -5.96 7.09 -0.81
CA ILE A 276 -6.07 5.89 -1.66
C ILE A 276 -4.68 5.27 -1.76
N ALA A 277 -4.55 3.98 -1.47
CA ALA A 277 -3.34 3.22 -1.76
C ALA A 277 -3.52 2.40 -3.03
N VAL A 278 -2.65 2.61 -4.02
CA VAL A 278 -2.62 1.81 -5.25
C VAL A 278 -1.48 0.81 -5.21
N CYS A 279 -1.77 -0.44 -5.59
CA CYS A 279 -0.81 -1.54 -5.67
C CYS A 279 -0.84 -2.13 -7.10
N PRO A 280 -0.34 -1.37 -8.10
CA PRO A 280 -0.59 -1.70 -9.50
C PRO A 280 -0.06 -3.07 -9.93
N LEU A 281 1.10 -3.51 -9.42
CA LEU A 281 1.63 -4.83 -9.76
C LEU A 281 0.83 -5.97 -9.16
N SER A 282 0.28 -5.80 -7.95
CA SER A 282 -0.64 -6.77 -7.34
C SER A 282 -1.94 -6.86 -8.14
N ASN A 283 -2.52 -5.74 -8.53
CA ASN A 283 -3.74 -5.71 -9.34
C ASN A 283 -3.53 -6.39 -10.72
N LEU A 284 -2.39 -6.16 -11.36
CA LEU A 284 -2.01 -6.88 -12.58
C LEU A 284 -1.81 -8.38 -12.34
N PHE A 285 -1.20 -8.75 -11.21
CA PHE A 285 -0.97 -10.13 -10.86
C PHE A 285 -2.27 -10.92 -10.69
N ILE A 286 -3.23 -10.36 -9.95
CA ILE A 286 -4.49 -11.04 -9.60
C ILE A 286 -5.52 -10.94 -10.72
N HIS A 287 -5.75 -9.73 -11.27
CA HIS A 287 -6.88 -9.41 -12.13
C HIS A 287 -6.50 -9.02 -13.55
N ASN A 288 -5.19 -8.76 -13.80
CA ASN A 288 -4.72 -8.16 -15.04
C ASN A 288 -5.41 -6.81 -15.35
N THR A 289 -5.69 -6.01 -14.31
CA THR A 289 -6.37 -4.72 -14.37
C THR A 289 -5.58 -3.70 -13.56
N LEU A 290 -5.57 -2.45 -14.02
CA LEU A 290 -4.98 -1.33 -13.28
C LEU A 290 -6.09 -0.45 -12.68
N PRO A 291 -5.81 0.23 -11.55
CA PRO A 291 -6.76 1.15 -10.93
C PRO A 291 -7.03 2.36 -11.86
N PRO A 292 -8.21 3.01 -11.75
CA PRO A 292 -8.61 4.13 -12.60
C PRO A 292 -7.90 5.44 -12.18
N ILE A 293 -6.59 5.52 -12.39
CA ILE A 293 -5.75 6.66 -11.99
C ILE A 293 -6.30 8.03 -12.43
N PRO A 294 -6.87 8.20 -13.65
CA PRO A 294 -7.49 9.48 -14.02
C PRO A 294 -8.61 9.90 -13.06
N VAL A 295 -9.51 8.99 -12.68
CA VAL A 295 -10.60 9.25 -11.73
C VAL A 295 -10.05 9.60 -10.36
N MET A 296 -9.04 8.86 -9.89
CA MET A 296 -8.39 9.13 -8.60
C MET A 296 -7.75 10.51 -8.58
N ARG A 297 -7.02 10.91 -9.62
CA ARG A 297 -6.41 12.25 -9.73
C ARG A 297 -7.47 13.36 -9.71
N GLU A 298 -8.53 13.20 -10.49
CA GLU A 298 -9.63 14.17 -10.53
C GLU A 298 -10.39 14.28 -9.20
N SER A 299 -10.44 13.20 -8.43
CA SER A 299 -11.06 13.20 -7.09
C SER A 299 -10.40 14.15 -6.11
N GLY A 300 -9.10 14.41 -6.26
CA GLY A 300 -8.30 15.19 -5.32
C GLY A 300 -8.04 14.48 -3.99
N ILE A 301 -8.37 13.18 -3.86
CA ILE A 301 -7.96 12.36 -2.71
C ILE A 301 -6.46 12.05 -2.88
N PRO A 302 -5.61 12.27 -1.87
CA PRO A 302 -4.19 11.94 -1.97
C PRO A 302 -3.98 10.46 -2.28
N ILE A 303 -3.24 10.18 -3.36
CA ILE A 303 -2.86 8.82 -3.76
C ILE A 303 -1.55 8.46 -3.07
N CYS A 304 -1.45 7.25 -2.54
CA CYS A 304 -0.26 6.61 -1.99
C CYS A 304 0.08 5.37 -2.83
N VAL A 305 1.32 4.90 -2.74
CA VAL A 305 1.77 3.67 -3.40
C VAL A 305 2.05 2.60 -2.35
N GLY A 306 1.55 1.40 -2.58
CA GLY A 306 1.82 0.20 -1.81
C GLY A 306 2.31 -0.95 -2.70
N THR A 307 2.86 -1.98 -2.11
CA THR A 307 3.34 -3.17 -2.84
C THR A 307 2.43 -4.36 -2.70
N ASP A 308 1.49 -4.31 -1.75
CA ASP A 308 0.73 -5.48 -1.31
C ASP A 308 1.67 -6.63 -0.85
N SER A 309 1.31 -7.88 -1.04
CA SER A 309 2.03 -9.05 -0.55
C SER A 309 2.86 -9.77 -1.61
N LEU A 310 3.82 -10.61 -1.18
CA LEU A 310 4.50 -11.54 -2.08
C LEU A 310 3.64 -12.75 -2.49
N SER A 311 2.39 -12.86 -2.01
CA SER A 311 1.41 -13.79 -2.59
C SER A 311 0.73 -13.23 -3.84
N SER A 312 0.68 -11.89 -3.97
CA SER A 312 0.08 -11.18 -5.10
C SER A 312 1.09 -10.34 -5.90
N ASN A 313 2.38 -10.45 -5.63
CA ASN A 313 3.43 -9.70 -6.30
C ASN A 313 4.70 -10.55 -6.43
N ASP A 314 5.52 -10.28 -7.43
CA ASP A 314 6.83 -10.93 -7.59
C ASP A 314 7.90 -10.33 -6.67
N GLN A 315 7.70 -9.07 -6.22
CA GLN A 315 8.66 -8.31 -5.42
C GLN A 315 7.97 -7.18 -4.64
N LEU A 316 8.52 -6.80 -3.47
CA LEU A 316 8.07 -5.64 -2.70
C LEU A 316 8.91 -4.41 -3.06
N SER A 317 8.85 -3.99 -4.33
CA SER A 317 9.71 -2.92 -4.89
C SER A 317 8.91 -1.67 -5.20
N MET A 318 9.09 -0.61 -4.40
CA MET A 318 8.44 0.67 -4.63
C MET A 318 8.81 1.27 -6.01
N ILE A 319 10.06 1.07 -6.46
CA ILE A 319 10.45 1.59 -7.78
C ILE A 319 9.75 0.85 -8.93
N ALA A 320 9.49 -0.44 -8.77
CA ALA A 320 8.75 -1.20 -9.79
C ALA A 320 7.27 -0.78 -9.87
N GLU A 321 6.64 -0.45 -8.73
CA GLU A 321 5.29 0.12 -8.70
C GLU A 321 5.26 1.51 -9.37
N ILE A 322 6.24 2.38 -9.05
CA ILE A 322 6.40 3.71 -9.68
C ILE A 322 6.55 3.58 -11.20
N GLU A 323 7.38 2.67 -11.68
CA GLU A 323 7.59 2.45 -13.12
C GLU A 323 6.34 1.92 -13.81
N CYS A 324 5.62 1.00 -13.16
CA CYS A 324 4.35 0.49 -13.66
C CYS A 324 3.34 1.63 -13.89
N LEU A 325 3.14 2.47 -12.87
CA LEU A 325 2.23 3.63 -12.95
C LEU A 325 2.65 4.61 -14.04
N ARG A 326 3.93 4.96 -14.09
CA ARG A 326 4.45 5.90 -15.08
C ARG A 326 4.28 5.41 -16.50
N LYS A 327 4.60 4.14 -16.76
CA LYS A 327 4.46 3.55 -18.10
C LYS A 327 3.00 3.41 -18.53
N ALA A 328 2.11 3.05 -17.59
CA ALA A 328 0.70 2.82 -17.93
C ALA A 328 -0.10 4.11 -18.15
N PHE A 329 0.25 5.21 -17.46
CA PHE A 329 -0.56 6.43 -17.43
C PHE A 329 0.21 7.70 -17.85
N ASP A 330 1.44 7.58 -18.35
CA ASP A 330 2.31 8.71 -18.75
C ASP A 330 2.42 9.79 -17.66
N LEU A 331 2.71 9.37 -16.43
CA LEU A 331 2.73 10.25 -15.28
C LEU A 331 4.09 10.94 -15.10
N PRO A 332 4.11 12.23 -14.72
CA PRO A 332 5.34 12.91 -14.32
C PRO A 332 5.99 12.20 -13.12
N LEU A 333 7.31 12.03 -13.16
CA LEU A 333 8.05 11.36 -12.09
C LEU A 333 7.84 12.03 -10.73
N GLN A 334 7.86 13.37 -10.66
CA GLN A 334 7.64 14.12 -9.42
C GLN A 334 6.29 13.80 -8.79
N GLU A 335 5.24 13.62 -9.61
CA GLU A 335 3.90 13.29 -9.13
C GLU A 335 3.89 11.91 -8.47
N VAL A 336 4.43 10.88 -9.13
CA VAL A 336 4.45 9.52 -8.58
C VAL A 336 5.40 9.39 -7.39
N LEU A 337 6.53 10.12 -7.37
CA LEU A 337 7.37 10.22 -6.18
C LEU A 337 6.64 10.89 -5.01
N THR A 338 5.78 11.88 -5.27
CA THR A 338 4.93 12.48 -4.23
C THR A 338 4.00 11.42 -3.63
N TRP A 339 3.44 10.54 -4.46
CA TRP A 339 2.59 9.44 -3.97
C TRP A 339 3.38 8.41 -3.15
N ALA A 340 4.57 8.05 -3.62
CA ALA A 340 5.40 7.00 -3.01
C ALA A 340 6.19 7.47 -1.76
N CYS A 341 6.34 8.77 -1.54
CA CYS A 341 7.11 9.33 -0.43
C CYS A 341 6.24 10.20 0.48
N LEU A 342 5.74 11.35 -0.02
CA LEU A 342 5.10 12.39 0.79
C LEU A 342 3.70 12.00 1.23
N ASN A 343 2.86 11.48 0.33
CA ASN A 343 1.48 11.15 0.67
C ASN A 343 1.41 9.97 1.66
N GLY A 344 2.26 8.93 1.49
CA GLY A 344 2.38 7.87 2.47
C GLY A 344 2.86 8.37 3.84
N ALA A 345 3.83 9.31 3.86
CA ALA A 345 4.27 9.94 5.11
C ALA A 345 3.14 10.74 5.79
N ARG A 346 2.34 11.49 5.02
CA ARG A 346 1.16 12.22 5.53
C ARG A 346 0.09 11.26 6.05
N PHE A 347 -0.17 10.18 5.32
CA PHE A 347 -1.09 9.15 5.80
C PHE A 347 -0.68 8.62 7.17
N LEU A 348 0.60 8.30 7.37
CA LEU A 348 1.12 7.78 8.64
C LEU A 348 1.38 8.85 9.71
N GLY A 349 1.16 10.15 9.42
CA GLY A 349 1.46 11.25 10.35
C GLY A 349 2.96 11.48 10.58
N LEU A 350 3.79 11.10 9.60
CA LEU A 350 5.26 11.16 9.67
C LEU A 350 5.85 12.29 8.80
N GLU A 351 5.04 13.17 8.23
CA GLU A 351 5.47 14.22 7.30
C GLU A 351 6.40 15.27 7.92
N SER A 352 6.43 15.38 9.25
CA SER A 352 7.40 16.21 9.96
C SER A 352 8.84 15.65 9.89
N ARG A 353 8.99 14.36 9.58
CA ARG A 353 10.28 13.64 9.52
C ARG A 353 10.58 13.07 8.15
N LEU A 354 9.57 12.51 7.45
CA LEU A 354 9.67 11.79 6.18
C LEU A 354 9.00 12.56 5.03
N GLY A 355 9.14 12.04 3.82
CA GLY A 355 8.39 12.43 2.63
C GLY A 355 8.92 13.62 1.85
N THR A 356 9.76 14.48 2.44
CA THR A 356 10.43 15.60 1.74
C THR A 356 11.86 15.77 2.19
N ILE A 357 12.74 16.26 1.29
CA ILE A 357 14.12 16.62 1.64
C ILE A 357 14.14 18.10 2.02
N GLU A 358 14.11 18.35 3.34
CA GLU A 358 14.16 19.71 3.91
C GLU A 358 15.08 19.75 5.12
N PRO A 359 15.79 20.86 5.37
CA PRO A 359 16.66 21.01 6.54
C PRO A 359 15.92 20.66 7.85
N GLY A 360 16.56 19.87 8.68
CA GLY A 360 16.04 19.38 9.96
C GLY A 360 15.23 18.10 9.89
N LYS A 361 14.79 17.63 8.71
CA LYS A 361 14.13 16.33 8.54
C LYS A 361 15.14 15.19 8.38
N ARG A 362 14.66 13.95 8.55
CA ARG A 362 15.42 12.71 8.37
C ARG A 362 14.64 11.77 7.44
N PRO A 363 14.48 12.17 6.17
CA PRO A 363 13.61 11.43 5.25
C PRO A 363 14.21 10.12 4.75
N GLY A 364 15.50 9.85 5.02
CA GLY A 364 16.30 8.95 4.23
C GLY A 364 16.53 9.52 2.82
N LEU A 365 17.57 9.08 2.15
CA LEU A 365 17.82 9.47 0.77
C LEU A 365 17.93 8.24 -0.11
N VAL A 366 17.28 8.30 -1.26
CA VAL A 366 17.30 7.24 -2.27
C VAL A 366 17.88 7.81 -3.55
N ARG A 367 18.86 7.09 -4.11
CA ARG A 367 19.33 7.32 -5.47
C ARG A 367 18.62 6.37 -6.42
N ILE A 368 18.01 6.91 -7.45
CA ILE A 368 17.43 6.13 -8.55
C ILE A 368 18.38 6.32 -9.75
N LEU A 369 18.98 5.22 -10.18
CA LEU A 369 19.78 5.20 -11.37
C LEU A 369 18.88 4.92 -12.58
N PRO A 370 19.10 5.55 -13.73
CA PRO A 370 18.42 5.16 -14.95
C PRO A 370 18.82 3.72 -15.28
N GLY A 371 17.93 2.76 -15.09
CA GLY A 371 17.90 1.62 -15.96
C GLY A 371 17.49 2.19 -17.29
N ASP A 372 18.08 1.78 -18.43
CA ASP A 372 17.83 2.40 -19.72
C ASP A 372 16.39 2.91 -19.91
N VAL A 373 16.12 4.11 -19.43
CA VAL A 373 14.94 4.88 -19.79
C VAL A 373 15.27 5.45 -21.16
N SER A 374 15.53 4.53 -22.09
CA SER A 374 15.64 4.89 -23.47
C SER A 374 14.28 5.38 -23.93
N SER A 375 14.22 6.71 -24.07
CA SER A 375 13.37 7.48 -24.99
C SER A 375 12.10 6.75 -25.44
N VAL A 376 11.00 6.92 -24.72
CA VAL A 376 9.68 6.80 -25.34
C VAL A 376 9.50 8.07 -26.17
N ASN A 377 9.58 7.94 -27.50
CA ASN A 377 9.17 8.98 -28.41
C ASN A 377 7.72 9.40 -28.10
N PRO A 378 7.43 10.69 -27.92
CA PRO A 378 6.06 11.16 -27.74
C PRO A 378 5.36 11.11 -29.10
N GLY A 379 4.73 10.01 -29.42
CA GLY A 379 4.00 9.89 -30.70
C GLY A 379 3.26 8.60 -30.98
N GLU A 380 3.43 7.56 -30.18
CA GLU A 380 2.63 6.33 -30.37
C GLU A 380 1.53 6.22 -29.33
N ALA A 381 0.30 6.28 -29.78
CA ALA A 381 -0.88 6.02 -28.96
C ALA A 381 -0.82 4.60 -28.36
N PRO A 382 -1.26 4.38 -27.11
CA PRO A 382 -1.24 3.07 -26.48
C PRO A 382 -2.19 2.12 -27.23
N SER A 383 -1.63 1.18 -27.96
CA SER A 383 -2.38 0.02 -28.42
C SER A 383 -2.71 -0.84 -27.20
N SER A 384 -3.95 -1.32 -27.11
CA SER A 384 -4.53 -2.13 -26.05
C SER A 384 -3.93 -3.54 -25.93
N VAL A 385 -2.61 -3.66 -25.81
CA VAL A 385 -1.94 -4.95 -25.65
C VAL A 385 -0.91 -4.81 -24.54
N ILE A 386 -1.20 -5.40 -23.39
CA ILE A 386 -0.24 -5.62 -22.32
C ILE A 386 0.79 -6.65 -22.84
N PRO A 387 2.10 -6.36 -22.79
CA PRO A 387 3.11 -7.30 -23.26
C PRO A 387 3.08 -8.58 -22.40
N SER A 388 2.90 -9.74 -23.02
CA SER A 388 2.84 -11.05 -22.37
C SER A 388 4.20 -11.64 -22.01
N GLU A 389 5.31 -10.95 -22.28
CA GLU A 389 6.66 -11.43 -21.94
C GLU A 389 7.55 -10.28 -21.47
N ARG A 390 8.06 -10.40 -20.25
CA ARG A 390 9.15 -9.53 -19.77
C ARG A 390 10.43 -9.91 -20.51
N SER A 391 10.94 -9.01 -21.36
CA SER A 391 12.35 -9.00 -21.68
C SER A 391 13.12 -8.56 -20.43
N GLU A 392 14.14 -9.29 -20.04
CA GLU A 392 15.05 -8.99 -18.91
C GLU A 392 15.91 -7.73 -19.15
N SER A 393 15.39 -6.67 -19.72
CA SER A 393 16.14 -5.45 -20.00
C SER A 393 15.61 -4.26 -19.21
N SER A 394 16.49 -3.77 -18.35
CA SER A 394 16.50 -2.43 -17.75
C SER A 394 15.41 -2.11 -16.73
N VAL A 395 15.50 -2.73 -15.55
CA VAL A 395 14.77 -2.27 -14.35
C VAL A 395 15.60 -1.17 -13.70
N SER A 396 14.99 0.00 -13.44
CA SER A 396 15.62 1.03 -12.61
C SER A 396 15.93 0.46 -11.24
N HIS A 397 17.10 0.74 -10.72
CA HIS A 397 17.48 0.32 -9.37
C HIS A 397 17.44 1.51 -8.44
N SER A 398 16.84 1.30 -7.26
CA SER A 398 16.93 2.26 -6.16
C SER A 398 17.96 1.79 -5.14
N ILE A 399 18.77 2.70 -4.66
CA ILE A 399 19.81 2.44 -3.67
C ILE A 399 19.61 3.43 -2.54
N ARG A 400 19.51 2.92 -1.31
CA ARG A 400 19.51 3.73 -0.10
C ARG A 400 20.89 4.41 0.06
N LEU A 401 20.90 5.72 0.28
CA LEU A 401 22.13 6.50 0.53
C LEU A 401 22.36 6.73 2.03
N CYS A 402 21.29 6.91 2.80
CA CYS A 402 21.36 7.10 4.26
C CYS A 402 20.02 6.82 4.95
#